data_6e555a4cc5dcd6d745b6cd99b85c80f2
#
_entry.id   6e555a4cc5dcd6d745b6cd99b85c80f2
#
_cell.length_a   1.000
_cell.length_b   1.000
_cell.length_c   1.000
_cell.angle_alpha   90.00
_cell.angle_beta   90.00
_cell.angle_gamma   90.00
#
_symmetry.space_group_name_H-M   'P 1'
#
loop_
_entity.id
_entity.type
_entity.pdbx_description
1 polymer ?
#
loop_
_entity_poly.entity_id
_entity_poly.type
_entity_poly.pdbx_seq_one_letter_code
_entity_poly.pdbx_strand_id
1 'polypeptide(L)'
;MALAFFSIMDTGAPMKLLAGNSNLPLSTAIADYLEIPLTKASVRRFADEEIFVEVLENVRGEDVFVVQSTSYPVNDNLMEMLIMIDALKRASARRITAVIPYFGYARQDRKPGPRTPISAKLVANIVTEAGADRVLCVDLHAGQIQGFFDIPTDNLYAAPVMSEDIKTRFGEHNLMVVSPDVGGVVRARSLAKRLHNAPLAIVDKRRERAGESEVMNIIGDVEGRFCVLIDDIVDSAGTLCNAAAALKQAGAVGVVAYCTHGVLSGGAVARVEASALEELVITDSIGNHDVIAGGTKIRHLTIAPLLAEAIRRIAEEASVSSLFD
;
A
#
# COMPACT_ATOMS: atom_id res chain seq x y z
N MET A 1 32.73 48.12 -4.09
CA MET A 1 32.69 46.79 -4.72
C MET A 1 32.29 45.80 -3.62
N ALA A 2 31.00 45.56 -3.51
CA ALA A 2 30.44 44.74 -2.42
C ALA A 2 30.27 43.31 -2.96
N LEU A 3 31.04 42.39 -2.38
CA LEU A 3 30.87 40.94 -2.61
C LEU A 3 29.57 40.49 -1.91
N ALA A 4 28.59 40.17 -2.69
CA ALA A 4 27.38 39.51 -2.18
C ALA A 4 27.77 38.09 -1.73
N PHE A 5 27.71 37.84 -0.43
CA PHE A 5 27.73 36.51 0.13
C PHE A 5 26.40 35.84 -0.27
N PHE A 6 26.44 34.95 -1.25
CA PHE A 6 25.41 33.94 -1.43
C PHE A 6 25.49 32.97 -0.25
N SER A 7 24.57 33.11 0.68
CA SER A 7 24.25 32.04 1.64
C SER A 7 23.87 30.81 0.83
N ILE A 8 24.76 29.82 0.82
CA ILE A 8 24.38 28.46 0.36
C ILE A 8 23.46 27.93 1.45
N MET A 9 22.16 28.11 1.26
CA MET A 9 21.18 27.30 1.96
C MET A 9 21.44 25.86 1.51
N ASP A 10 21.55 24.97 2.48
CA ASP A 10 21.67 23.54 2.34
C ASP A 10 20.47 23.05 1.56
N THR A 11 20.56 23.07 0.24
CA THR A 11 19.56 22.50 -0.63
C THR A 11 19.83 21.01 -0.65
N GLY A 12 19.04 20.24 0.10
CA GLY A 12 18.96 18.80 -0.09
C GLY A 12 18.97 18.46 -1.58
N ALA A 13 19.46 17.29 -1.96
CA ALA A 13 19.59 16.91 -3.37
C ALA A 13 18.32 17.27 -4.14
N PRO A 14 18.42 18.00 -5.27
CA PRO A 14 17.25 18.46 -6.00
C PRO A 14 16.40 17.28 -6.42
N MET A 15 15.18 17.18 -5.89
CA MET A 15 14.23 16.12 -6.17
C MET A 15 12.94 16.69 -6.76
N LYS A 16 12.29 15.89 -7.58
CA LYS A 16 11.02 16.19 -8.22
C LYS A 16 10.01 15.09 -7.90
N LEU A 17 8.76 15.46 -7.71
CA LEU A 17 7.67 14.54 -7.44
C LEU A 17 6.63 14.62 -8.54
N LEU A 18 6.54 13.60 -9.40
CA LEU A 18 5.57 13.49 -10.48
C LEU A 18 4.41 12.60 -10.04
N ALA A 19 3.20 13.14 -10.05
CA ALA A 19 2.00 12.40 -9.73
C ALA A 19 1.33 11.85 -10.98
N GLY A 20 0.95 10.58 -10.96
CA GLY A 20 -0.02 10.04 -11.89
C GLY A 20 -1.45 10.24 -11.39
N ASN A 21 -2.43 9.78 -12.19
CA ASN A 21 -3.85 10.05 -11.95
C ASN A 21 -4.50 9.09 -10.93
N SER A 22 -3.84 7.97 -10.57
CA SER A 22 -4.47 6.95 -9.75
C SER A 22 -4.79 7.39 -8.31
N ASN A 23 -3.99 8.32 -7.75
CA ASN A 23 -4.17 8.78 -6.37
C ASN A 23 -3.55 10.16 -6.13
N LEU A 24 -4.12 11.17 -6.73
CA LEU A 24 -3.66 12.55 -6.60
C LEU A 24 -3.71 13.07 -5.15
N PRO A 25 -4.73 12.75 -4.32
CA PRO A 25 -4.75 13.16 -2.92
C PRO A 25 -3.51 12.69 -2.13
N LEU A 26 -3.10 11.42 -2.27
CA LEU A 26 -1.90 10.91 -1.61
C LEU A 26 -0.64 11.59 -2.13
N SER A 27 -0.52 11.78 -3.44
CA SER A 27 0.63 12.47 -4.05
C SER A 27 0.74 13.91 -3.56
N THR A 28 -0.38 14.62 -3.41
CA THR A 28 -0.43 15.97 -2.85
C THR A 28 0.00 15.98 -1.38
N ALA A 29 -0.53 15.06 -0.57
CA ALA A 29 -0.15 14.96 0.84
C ALA A 29 1.34 14.64 1.04
N ILE A 30 1.94 13.84 0.14
CA ILE A 30 3.40 13.59 0.13
C ILE A 30 4.15 14.89 -0.22
N ALA A 31 3.73 15.62 -1.26
CA ALA A 31 4.33 16.88 -1.68
C ALA A 31 4.28 17.95 -0.56
N ASP A 32 3.13 18.07 0.11
CA ASP A 32 2.93 18.98 1.23
C ASP A 32 3.86 18.62 2.42
N TYR A 33 4.00 17.34 2.74
CA TYR A 33 4.93 16.91 3.80
C TYR A 33 6.39 17.20 3.47
N LEU A 34 6.76 17.07 2.19
CA LEU A 34 8.12 17.36 1.70
C LEU A 34 8.38 18.86 1.47
N GLU A 35 7.35 19.70 1.57
CA GLU A 35 7.39 21.14 1.27
C GLU A 35 7.88 21.45 -0.16
N ILE A 36 7.55 20.58 -1.11
CA ILE A 36 7.87 20.75 -2.54
C ILE A 36 6.60 20.72 -3.40
N PRO A 37 6.58 21.44 -4.52
CA PRO A 37 5.45 21.34 -5.44
C PRO A 37 5.48 20.01 -6.24
N LEU A 38 4.29 19.56 -6.66
CA LEU A 38 4.22 18.51 -7.68
C LEU A 38 4.81 19.02 -9.00
N THR A 39 5.54 18.15 -9.69
CA THR A 39 6.09 18.43 -11.02
C THR A 39 4.95 18.71 -12.00
N LYS A 40 5.06 19.80 -12.74
CA LYS A 40 4.07 20.15 -13.74
C LYS A 40 4.12 19.19 -14.92
N ALA A 41 3.03 18.50 -15.15
CA ALA A 41 2.87 17.58 -16.26
C ALA A 41 1.42 17.56 -16.75
N SER A 42 1.24 17.20 -17.99
CA SER A 42 -0.07 16.87 -18.58
C SER A 42 -0.15 15.35 -18.73
N VAL A 43 -0.98 14.70 -17.95
CA VAL A 43 -1.26 13.27 -18.03
C VAL A 43 -2.74 13.12 -18.38
N ARG A 44 -3.01 12.78 -19.63
CA ARG A 44 -4.38 12.75 -20.19
C ARG A 44 -4.56 11.60 -21.17
N ARG A 45 -5.76 11.43 -21.66
CA ARG A 45 -6.08 10.42 -22.68
C ARG A 45 -6.49 11.09 -23.98
N PHE A 46 -6.19 10.44 -25.09
CA PHE A 46 -6.78 10.71 -26.37
C PHE A 46 -8.22 10.17 -26.45
N ALA A 47 -8.94 10.46 -27.54
CA ALA A 47 -10.31 10.02 -27.71
C ALA A 47 -10.48 8.49 -27.85
N ASP A 48 -9.43 7.80 -28.21
CA ASP A 48 -9.31 6.33 -28.30
C ASP A 48 -8.75 5.66 -27.04
N GLU A 49 -8.68 6.44 -25.93
CA GLU A 49 -8.19 6.04 -24.62
C GLU A 49 -6.67 5.81 -24.53
N GLU A 50 -5.87 6.05 -25.57
CA GLU A 50 -4.42 6.05 -25.45
C GLU A 50 -3.96 7.15 -24.48
N ILE A 51 -2.97 6.80 -23.65
CA ILE A 51 -2.43 7.71 -22.63
C ILE A 51 -1.37 8.62 -23.24
N PHE A 52 -1.50 9.92 -22.98
CA PHE A 52 -0.53 10.94 -23.36
C PHE A 52 0.09 11.57 -22.09
N VAL A 53 1.42 11.64 -22.08
CA VAL A 53 2.17 12.30 -21.00
C VAL A 53 3.09 13.36 -21.59
N GLU A 54 3.07 14.56 -21.00
CA GLU A 54 3.99 15.64 -21.30
C GLU A 54 4.49 16.27 -19.99
N VAL A 55 5.79 16.25 -19.78
CA VAL A 55 6.44 16.93 -18.65
C VAL A 55 6.64 18.39 -19.02
N LEU A 56 6.06 19.31 -18.26
CA LEU A 56 5.96 20.75 -18.60
C LEU A 56 7.04 21.61 -17.92
N GLU A 57 8.03 20.97 -17.26
CA GLU A 57 9.15 21.67 -16.65
C GLU A 57 10.45 20.86 -16.82
N ASN A 58 11.59 21.52 -16.55
CA ASN A 58 12.87 20.86 -16.67
C ASN A 58 13.08 19.83 -15.57
N VAL A 59 13.41 18.61 -15.98
CA VAL A 59 13.73 17.47 -15.09
C VAL A 59 15.13 16.90 -15.38
N ARG A 60 15.89 17.54 -16.27
CA ARG A 60 17.24 17.06 -16.65
C ARG A 60 18.19 17.09 -15.46
N GLY A 61 18.78 15.94 -15.19
CA GLY A 61 19.74 15.79 -14.10
C GLY A 61 19.11 15.73 -12.70
N GLU A 62 17.78 15.73 -12.59
CA GLU A 62 17.04 15.67 -11.34
C GLU A 62 16.74 14.22 -10.93
N ASP A 63 16.60 13.98 -9.62
CA ASP A 63 16.01 12.77 -9.09
C ASP A 63 14.48 12.91 -9.12
N VAL A 64 13.80 12.04 -9.86
CA VAL A 64 12.36 12.13 -10.04
C VAL A 64 11.67 10.92 -9.43
N PHE A 65 10.72 11.19 -8.53
CA PHE A 65 9.86 10.17 -7.92
C PHE A 65 8.50 10.19 -8.61
N VAL A 66 8.14 9.08 -9.25
CA VAL A 66 6.86 8.91 -9.94
C VAL A 66 5.90 8.19 -8.99
N VAL A 67 4.89 8.90 -8.48
CA VAL A 67 3.91 8.33 -7.55
C VAL A 67 2.69 7.86 -8.31
N GLN A 68 2.48 6.54 -8.36
CA GLN A 68 1.37 5.91 -9.05
C GLN A 68 1.01 4.56 -8.46
N SER A 69 -0.16 4.42 -7.87
CA SER A 69 -0.71 3.11 -7.51
C SER A 69 -1.23 2.39 -8.74
N THR A 70 -0.83 1.14 -8.93
CA THR A 70 -1.33 0.32 -10.05
C THR A 70 -2.60 -0.44 -9.65
N SER A 71 -3.55 0.31 -9.05
CA SER A 71 -4.89 -0.13 -8.66
C SER A 71 -5.87 -0.03 -9.84
N TYR A 72 -7.15 -0.35 -9.60
CA TYR A 72 -8.18 -0.22 -10.63
C TYR A 72 -8.34 1.24 -11.12
N PRO A 73 -8.41 1.43 -12.45
CA PRO A 73 -8.24 0.45 -13.55
C PRO A 73 -6.77 0.03 -13.73
N VAL A 74 -6.46 -1.23 -13.38
CA VAL A 74 -5.09 -1.70 -13.17
C VAL A 74 -4.20 -1.55 -14.39
N ASN A 75 -4.69 -1.95 -15.57
CA ASN A 75 -3.90 -1.89 -16.81
C ASN A 75 -3.62 -0.45 -17.24
N ASP A 76 -4.58 0.43 -17.05
CA ASP A 76 -4.46 1.84 -17.41
C ASP A 76 -3.45 2.54 -16.50
N ASN A 77 -3.58 2.36 -15.19
CA ASN A 77 -2.66 2.96 -14.22
C ASN A 77 -1.24 2.40 -14.35
N LEU A 78 -1.09 1.12 -14.70
CA LEU A 78 0.21 0.55 -15.00
C LEU A 78 0.79 1.17 -16.28
N MET A 79 0.04 1.24 -17.38
CA MET A 79 0.51 1.82 -18.62
C MET A 79 0.84 3.31 -18.46
N GLU A 80 0.03 4.07 -17.72
CA GLU A 80 0.28 5.48 -17.40
C GLU A 80 1.64 5.64 -16.69
N MET A 81 1.93 4.82 -15.69
CA MET A 81 3.21 4.84 -15.00
C MET A 81 4.39 4.54 -15.94
N LEU A 82 4.25 3.55 -16.81
CA LEU A 82 5.31 3.19 -17.77
C LEU A 82 5.61 4.33 -18.74
N ILE A 83 4.57 5.00 -19.24
CA ILE A 83 4.72 6.14 -20.16
C ILE A 83 5.33 7.36 -19.43
N MET A 84 4.96 7.61 -18.15
CA MET A 84 5.59 8.65 -17.34
C MET A 84 7.09 8.38 -17.16
N ILE A 85 7.47 7.14 -16.86
CA ILE A 85 8.88 6.74 -16.70
C ILE A 85 9.64 6.93 -18.02
N ASP A 86 9.10 6.51 -19.16
CA ASP A 86 9.74 6.69 -20.47
C ASP A 86 9.89 8.20 -20.82
N ALA A 87 8.89 9.02 -20.54
CA ALA A 87 8.95 10.46 -20.74
C ALA A 87 10.08 11.11 -19.94
N LEU A 88 10.24 10.75 -18.66
CA LEU A 88 11.32 11.23 -17.79
C LEU A 88 12.70 10.76 -18.26
N LYS A 89 12.82 9.49 -18.67
CA LYS A 89 14.04 8.94 -19.24
C LYS A 89 14.47 9.71 -20.48
N ARG A 90 13.54 10.00 -21.39
CA ARG A 90 13.79 10.83 -22.60
C ARG A 90 14.08 12.28 -22.28
N ALA A 91 13.53 12.81 -21.19
CA ALA A 91 13.83 14.15 -20.68
C ALA A 91 15.17 14.22 -19.91
N SER A 92 15.93 13.12 -19.84
CA SER A 92 17.23 13.02 -19.17
C SER A 92 17.18 13.26 -17.67
N ALA A 93 16.15 12.79 -16.98
CA ALA A 93 16.19 12.66 -15.53
C ALA A 93 17.43 11.85 -15.11
N ARG A 94 18.02 12.19 -13.97
CA ARG A 94 19.24 11.52 -13.47
C ARG A 94 18.91 10.14 -12.94
N ARG A 95 17.85 10.03 -12.13
CA ARG A 95 17.38 8.83 -11.49
C ARG A 95 15.86 8.87 -11.41
N ILE A 96 15.21 7.77 -11.74
CA ILE A 96 13.75 7.63 -11.72
C ILE A 96 13.37 6.58 -10.70
N THR A 97 12.70 6.99 -9.63
CA THR A 97 12.17 6.08 -8.62
C THR A 97 10.66 5.90 -8.83
N ALA A 98 10.22 4.68 -9.14
CA ALA A 98 8.81 4.34 -9.19
C ALA A 98 8.29 4.12 -7.76
N VAL A 99 7.47 5.06 -7.26
CA VAL A 99 6.77 4.96 -5.97
C VAL A 99 5.40 4.37 -6.23
N ILE A 100 5.23 3.13 -5.84
CA ILE A 100 4.03 2.32 -6.13
C ILE A 100 3.36 1.95 -4.80
N PRO A 101 2.51 2.83 -4.22
CA PRO A 101 1.86 2.57 -2.93
C PRO A 101 1.05 1.27 -2.92
N TYR A 102 0.40 0.94 -4.03
CA TYR A 102 -0.21 -0.36 -4.29
C TYR A 102 0.34 -0.97 -5.58
N PHE A 103 1.01 -2.12 -5.45
CA PHE A 103 1.55 -2.88 -6.58
C PHE A 103 0.51 -3.88 -7.10
N GLY A 104 -0.11 -3.55 -8.21
CA GLY A 104 -1.07 -4.43 -8.89
C GLY A 104 -0.40 -5.71 -9.39
N TYR A 105 -1.19 -6.77 -9.59
CA TYR A 105 -0.72 -8.12 -9.94
C TYR A 105 0.11 -8.83 -8.86
N ALA A 106 0.38 -8.23 -7.70
CA ALA A 106 1.16 -8.81 -6.60
C ALA A 106 0.65 -10.19 -6.14
N ARG A 107 -0.68 -10.43 -6.23
CA ARG A 107 -1.29 -11.71 -5.86
C ARG A 107 -0.96 -12.87 -6.80
N GLN A 108 -0.32 -12.58 -7.94
CA GLN A 108 0.14 -13.58 -8.93
C GLN A 108 1.67 -13.72 -8.87
N ASP A 109 2.18 -13.98 -7.67
CA ASP A 109 3.62 -14.09 -7.35
C ASP A 109 4.20 -15.47 -7.58
N ARG A 110 3.36 -16.46 -7.84
CA ARG A 110 3.72 -17.88 -8.07
C ARG A 110 2.74 -18.53 -9.02
N LYS A 111 3.11 -19.70 -9.50
CA LYS A 111 2.21 -20.54 -10.32
C LYS A 111 1.24 -21.32 -9.42
N PRO A 112 -0.06 -21.00 -9.40
CA PRO A 112 -1.03 -21.76 -8.61
C PRO A 112 -1.39 -23.11 -9.26
N GLY A 113 -1.04 -23.30 -10.55
CA GLY A 113 -1.29 -24.51 -11.31
C GLY A 113 -0.43 -24.60 -12.56
N PRO A 114 -0.55 -25.67 -13.33
CA PRO A 114 0.19 -25.83 -14.58
C PRO A 114 -0.22 -24.78 -15.62
N ARG A 115 0.75 -24.29 -16.40
CA ARG A 115 0.57 -23.31 -17.50
C ARG A 115 0.02 -21.94 -17.07
N THR A 116 0.18 -21.57 -15.81
CA THR A 116 -0.17 -20.23 -15.31
C THR A 116 1.03 -19.30 -15.31
N PRO A 117 0.84 -17.99 -15.51
CA PRO A 117 1.93 -17.00 -15.45
C PRO A 117 2.37 -16.72 -14.01
N ILE A 118 3.47 -15.96 -13.90
CA ILE A 118 3.86 -15.21 -12.70
C ILE A 118 3.76 -13.73 -13.08
N SER A 119 2.56 -13.16 -13.02
CA SER A 119 2.30 -11.81 -13.53
C SER A 119 3.04 -10.74 -12.74
N ALA A 120 3.28 -10.95 -11.44
CA ALA A 120 4.07 -10.03 -10.63
C ALA A 120 5.52 -9.88 -11.17
N LYS A 121 6.14 -10.98 -11.63
CA LYS A 121 7.48 -10.93 -12.27
C LYS A 121 7.43 -10.20 -13.61
N LEU A 122 6.40 -10.45 -14.42
CA LEU A 122 6.23 -9.75 -15.69
C LEU A 122 6.13 -8.24 -15.48
N VAL A 123 5.30 -7.79 -14.52
CA VAL A 123 5.14 -6.37 -14.20
C VAL A 123 6.46 -5.77 -13.70
N ALA A 124 7.18 -6.47 -12.82
CA ALA A 124 8.48 -6.01 -12.34
C ALA A 124 9.47 -5.80 -13.50
N ASN A 125 9.53 -6.74 -14.44
CA ASN A 125 10.39 -6.61 -15.63
C ASN A 125 10.00 -5.41 -16.49
N ILE A 126 8.71 -5.20 -16.76
CA ILE A 126 8.24 -4.10 -17.60
C ILE A 126 8.55 -2.74 -16.96
N VAL A 127 8.39 -2.60 -15.65
CA VAL A 127 8.73 -1.37 -14.91
C VAL A 127 10.23 -1.07 -15.01
N THR A 128 11.07 -2.08 -14.87
CA THR A 128 12.52 -1.95 -15.02
C THR A 128 12.91 -1.55 -16.45
N GLU A 129 12.36 -2.22 -17.45
CA GLU A 129 12.63 -1.94 -18.87
C GLU A 129 12.14 -0.55 -19.30
N ALA A 130 11.04 -0.06 -18.74
CA ALA A 130 10.56 1.30 -19.00
C ALA A 130 11.61 2.36 -18.58
N GLY A 131 12.47 2.05 -17.61
CA GLY A 131 13.59 2.89 -17.19
C GLY A 131 13.53 3.34 -15.74
N ALA A 132 12.80 2.64 -14.88
CA ALA A 132 12.92 2.86 -13.44
C ALA A 132 14.29 2.39 -12.94
N ASP A 133 14.95 3.22 -12.12
CA ASP A 133 16.23 2.91 -11.48
C ASP A 133 16.04 2.32 -10.08
N ARG A 134 14.90 2.55 -9.46
CA ARG A 134 14.52 2.08 -8.14
C ARG A 134 13.01 1.93 -8.03
N VAL A 135 12.56 1.05 -7.14
CA VAL A 135 11.14 0.89 -6.80
C VAL A 135 10.95 1.10 -5.29
N LEU A 136 9.91 1.80 -4.92
CA LEU A 136 9.44 1.97 -3.54
C LEU A 136 7.98 1.51 -3.47
N CYS A 137 7.72 0.47 -2.69
CA CYS A 137 6.38 -0.10 -2.49
C CYS A 137 5.98 -0.08 -1.01
N VAL A 138 4.70 -0.33 -0.74
CA VAL A 138 4.18 -0.56 0.61
C VAL A 138 3.50 -1.92 0.65
N ASP A 139 3.83 -2.72 1.66
CA ASP A 139 3.21 -4.03 1.97
C ASP A 139 2.98 -4.90 0.72
N LEU A 140 4.03 -5.24 0.00
CA LEU A 140 3.94 -6.22 -1.09
C LEU A 140 3.28 -7.50 -0.58
N HIS A 141 2.33 -8.03 -1.34
CA HIS A 141 1.57 -9.24 -0.99
C HIS A 141 2.46 -10.39 -0.53
N ALA A 142 3.62 -10.52 -1.13
CA ALA A 142 4.63 -11.49 -0.75
C ALA A 142 6.02 -10.84 -0.79
N GLY A 143 6.78 -10.96 0.28
CA GLY A 143 8.10 -10.31 0.42
C GLY A 143 9.11 -10.69 -0.65
N GLN A 144 9.01 -11.91 -1.23
CA GLN A 144 9.85 -12.37 -2.32
C GLN A 144 9.67 -11.59 -3.63
N ILE A 145 8.57 -10.81 -3.80
CA ILE A 145 8.36 -9.96 -4.98
C ILE A 145 9.48 -8.93 -5.12
N GLN A 146 10.10 -8.49 -4.01
CA GLN A 146 11.30 -7.63 -4.07
C GLN A 146 12.42 -8.26 -4.92
N GLY A 147 12.59 -9.57 -4.87
CA GLY A 147 13.55 -10.30 -5.69
C GLY A 147 13.14 -10.50 -7.15
N PHE A 148 11.96 -10.02 -7.56
CA PHE A 148 11.54 -10.02 -8.97
C PHE A 148 12.09 -8.83 -9.74
N PHE A 149 12.50 -7.79 -9.04
CA PHE A 149 13.17 -6.64 -9.63
C PHE A 149 14.69 -6.86 -9.65
N ASP A 150 15.31 -6.50 -10.76
CA ASP A 150 16.76 -6.49 -10.92
C ASP A 150 17.38 -5.12 -10.57
N ILE A 151 16.53 -4.21 -10.05
CA ILE A 151 16.89 -2.87 -9.54
C ILE A 151 16.59 -2.79 -8.04
N PRO A 152 17.20 -1.84 -7.30
CA PRO A 152 16.92 -1.63 -5.89
C PRO A 152 15.43 -1.48 -5.62
N THR A 153 14.91 -2.22 -4.64
CA THR A 153 13.49 -2.23 -4.29
C THR A 153 13.33 -2.15 -2.80
N ASP A 154 12.67 -1.11 -2.33
CA ASP A 154 12.32 -0.89 -0.94
C ASP A 154 10.83 -1.21 -0.74
N ASN A 155 10.54 -2.11 0.19
CA ASN A 155 9.16 -2.45 0.57
C ASN A 155 8.90 -1.96 1.99
N LEU A 156 8.21 -0.84 2.13
CA LEU A 156 7.79 -0.30 3.42
C LEU A 156 6.64 -1.12 4.00
N TYR A 157 6.41 -0.96 5.31
CA TYR A 157 5.29 -1.59 5.99
C TYR A 157 4.38 -0.54 6.63
N ALA A 158 3.07 -0.68 6.49
CA ALA A 158 2.09 0.18 7.14
C ALA A 158 1.90 -0.16 8.63
N ALA A 159 2.43 -1.29 9.10
CA ALA A 159 2.28 -1.74 10.48
C ALA A 159 2.70 -0.70 11.55
N PRO A 160 3.77 0.11 11.41
CA PRO A 160 4.07 1.20 12.34
C PRO A 160 2.93 2.21 12.46
N VAL A 161 2.40 2.69 11.34
CA VAL A 161 1.30 3.67 11.29
C VAL A 161 0.02 3.07 11.90
N MET A 162 -0.30 1.82 11.56
CA MET A 162 -1.44 1.09 12.12
C MET A 162 -1.31 0.88 13.61
N SER A 163 -0.12 0.51 14.11
CA SER A 163 0.07 0.27 15.54
C SER A 163 -0.13 1.52 16.38
N GLU A 164 0.27 2.69 15.90
CA GLU A 164 0.03 3.96 16.59
C GLU A 164 -1.46 4.33 16.63
N ASP A 165 -2.18 4.13 15.51
CA ASP A 165 -3.62 4.35 15.47
C ASP A 165 -4.37 3.40 16.43
N ILE A 166 -3.99 2.12 16.45
CA ILE A 166 -4.58 1.12 17.37
C ILE A 166 -4.35 1.50 18.83
N LYS A 167 -3.11 1.85 19.22
CA LYS A 167 -2.77 2.26 20.58
C LYS A 167 -3.56 3.49 21.01
N THR A 168 -3.66 4.49 20.15
CA THR A 168 -4.34 5.74 20.42
C THR A 168 -5.85 5.52 20.64
N ARG A 169 -6.46 4.62 19.87
CA ARG A 169 -7.92 4.43 19.88
C ARG A 169 -8.42 3.38 20.87
N PHE A 170 -7.70 2.31 21.03
CA PHE A 170 -8.15 1.16 21.82
C PHE A 170 -7.28 0.92 23.07
N GLY A 171 -6.20 1.66 23.24
CA GLY A 171 -5.23 1.41 24.28
C GLY A 171 -4.45 0.12 24.03
N GLU A 172 -3.82 -0.39 25.10
CA GLU A 172 -2.95 -1.56 24.98
C GLU A 172 -3.49 -2.78 25.75
N HIS A 173 -4.57 -2.61 26.48
CA HIS A 173 -5.11 -3.67 27.34
C HIS A 173 -6.20 -4.46 26.61
N ASN A 174 -6.18 -5.77 26.84
CA ASN A 174 -7.19 -6.71 26.35
C ASN A 174 -7.24 -6.88 24.82
N LEU A 175 -6.21 -6.43 24.09
CA LEU A 175 -6.12 -6.62 22.65
C LEU A 175 -5.73 -8.06 22.30
N MET A 176 -6.27 -8.56 21.20
CA MET A 176 -5.89 -9.78 20.52
C MET A 176 -5.66 -9.47 19.04
N VAL A 177 -4.45 -9.67 18.55
CA VAL A 177 -4.17 -9.57 17.12
C VAL A 177 -4.61 -10.85 16.42
N VAL A 178 -5.31 -10.74 15.30
CA VAL A 178 -5.88 -11.90 14.62
C VAL A 178 -5.45 -11.92 13.16
N SER A 179 -4.89 -13.06 12.73
CA SER A 179 -4.69 -13.35 11.32
C SER A 179 -5.97 -13.92 10.72
N PRO A 180 -6.52 -13.37 9.63
CA PRO A 180 -7.75 -13.87 9.01
C PRO A 180 -7.55 -15.20 8.27
N ASP A 181 -6.29 -15.63 8.08
CA ASP A 181 -5.90 -16.91 7.50
C ASP A 181 -4.49 -17.32 7.94
N VAL A 182 -4.04 -18.51 7.52
CA VAL A 182 -2.70 -19.03 7.85
C VAL A 182 -1.59 -18.23 7.14
N GLY A 183 -1.87 -17.66 5.97
CA GLY A 183 -0.89 -16.89 5.17
C GLY A 183 -0.47 -15.58 5.83
N GLY A 184 -1.39 -14.90 6.54
CA GLY A 184 -1.17 -13.62 7.20
C GLY A 184 -0.48 -13.69 8.58
N VAL A 185 -0.16 -14.88 9.10
CA VAL A 185 0.38 -15.07 10.47
C VAL A 185 1.64 -14.26 10.72
N VAL A 186 2.55 -14.16 9.76
CA VAL A 186 3.80 -13.41 9.92
C VAL A 186 3.50 -11.92 10.11
N ARG A 187 2.57 -11.36 9.33
CA ARG A 187 2.10 -9.97 9.45
C ARG A 187 1.43 -9.73 10.79
N ALA A 188 0.53 -10.61 11.20
CA ALA A 188 -0.14 -10.52 12.50
C ALA A 188 0.85 -10.56 13.66
N ARG A 189 1.87 -11.41 13.60
CA ARG A 189 2.93 -11.49 14.61
C ARG A 189 3.76 -10.21 14.67
N SER A 190 4.07 -9.59 13.52
CA SER A 190 4.78 -8.32 13.45
C SER A 190 3.99 -7.21 14.14
N LEU A 191 2.68 -7.11 13.86
CA LEU A 191 1.79 -6.15 14.52
C LEU A 191 1.68 -6.42 16.02
N ALA A 192 1.48 -7.68 16.43
CA ALA A 192 1.39 -8.08 17.84
C ALA A 192 2.64 -7.65 18.62
N LYS A 193 3.83 -7.82 18.04
CA LYS A 193 5.09 -7.37 18.63
C LYS A 193 5.12 -5.86 18.89
N ARG A 194 4.57 -5.06 17.96
CA ARG A 194 4.46 -3.59 18.10
C ARG A 194 3.43 -3.17 19.15
N LEU A 195 2.46 -4.04 19.42
CA LEU A 195 1.42 -3.87 20.43
C LEU A 195 1.80 -4.58 21.75
N HIS A 196 3.03 -4.37 22.22
CA HIS A 196 3.55 -4.92 23.48
C HIS A 196 3.42 -6.46 23.61
N ASN A 197 3.67 -7.17 22.49
CA ASN A 197 3.49 -8.61 22.39
C ASN A 197 2.05 -9.07 22.72
N ALA A 198 1.07 -8.32 22.22
CA ALA A 198 -0.33 -8.73 22.33
C ALA A 198 -0.52 -10.20 21.89
N PRO A 199 -1.42 -10.95 22.54
CA PRO A 199 -1.68 -12.32 22.14
C PRO A 199 -2.16 -12.41 20.68
N LEU A 200 -1.90 -13.57 20.06
CA LEU A 200 -2.20 -13.83 18.65
C LEU A 200 -3.23 -14.96 18.53
N ALA A 201 -4.23 -14.75 17.66
CA ALA A 201 -5.12 -15.80 17.20
C ALA A 201 -5.09 -15.92 15.67
N ILE A 202 -5.53 -17.06 15.17
CA ILE A 202 -5.58 -17.36 13.72
C ILE A 202 -6.97 -17.89 13.41
N VAL A 203 -7.60 -17.37 12.37
CA VAL A 203 -8.82 -17.95 11.80
C VAL A 203 -8.40 -18.90 10.69
N ASP A 204 -8.48 -20.20 10.95
CA ASP A 204 -8.15 -21.23 9.97
C ASP A 204 -9.42 -21.66 9.21
N LYS A 205 -9.41 -21.40 7.92
CA LYS A 205 -10.52 -21.71 7.03
C LYS A 205 -10.35 -23.10 6.45
N ARG A 206 -11.16 -24.06 6.90
CA ARG A 206 -11.15 -25.44 6.39
C ARG A 206 -12.43 -25.72 5.59
N ARG A 207 -12.23 -26.29 4.43
CA ARG A 207 -13.29 -27.00 3.69
C ARG A 207 -13.09 -28.48 3.90
N GLU A 208 -13.96 -29.13 4.67
CA GLU A 208 -13.87 -30.59 4.88
C GLU A 208 -14.19 -31.35 3.60
N ARG A 209 -15.10 -30.83 2.76
CA ARG A 209 -15.45 -31.41 1.44
C ARG A 209 -15.85 -30.32 0.45
N ALA A 210 -15.67 -30.60 -0.84
CA ALA A 210 -16.17 -29.75 -1.92
C ALA A 210 -17.71 -29.69 -1.86
N GLY A 211 -18.29 -28.49 -1.65
CA GLY A 211 -19.74 -28.26 -1.57
C GLY A 211 -20.29 -28.08 -0.15
N GLU A 212 -19.49 -28.29 0.89
CA GLU A 212 -19.90 -28.00 2.27
C GLU A 212 -19.62 -26.54 2.67
N SER A 213 -20.38 -26.05 3.65
CA SER A 213 -20.18 -24.70 4.21
C SER A 213 -18.80 -24.62 4.86
N GLU A 214 -18.13 -23.48 4.66
CA GLU A 214 -16.82 -23.23 5.24
C GLU A 214 -16.90 -23.21 6.78
N VAL A 215 -16.15 -24.09 7.43
CA VAL A 215 -15.98 -24.07 8.89
C VAL A 215 -14.79 -23.17 9.23
N MET A 216 -15.04 -22.17 10.06
CA MET A 216 -14.01 -21.29 10.61
C MET A 216 -13.54 -21.90 11.93
N ASN A 217 -12.28 -22.34 11.98
CA ASN A 217 -11.64 -22.81 13.21
C ASN A 217 -10.75 -21.67 13.76
N ILE A 218 -10.94 -21.32 15.03
CA ILE A 218 -10.15 -20.29 15.67
C ILE A 218 -9.06 -20.97 16.54
N ILE A 219 -7.81 -20.65 16.26
CA ILE A 219 -6.65 -21.07 17.05
C ILE A 219 -6.28 -19.90 17.93
N GLY A 220 -6.45 -20.05 19.23
CA GLY A 220 -6.26 -19.01 20.25
C GLY A 220 -7.55 -18.75 21.03
N ASP A 221 -7.42 -18.20 22.24
CA ASP A 221 -8.55 -17.88 23.12
C ASP A 221 -8.93 -16.41 22.95
N VAL A 222 -10.08 -16.18 22.31
CA VAL A 222 -10.60 -14.85 21.94
C VAL A 222 -11.75 -14.40 22.85
N GLU A 223 -12.20 -15.25 23.80
CA GLU A 223 -13.30 -14.92 24.71
C GLU A 223 -12.94 -13.68 25.55
N GLY A 224 -13.85 -12.71 25.58
CA GLY A 224 -13.67 -11.46 26.30
C GLY A 224 -12.59 -10.54 25.72
N ARG A 225 -11.96 -10.85 24.59
CA ARG A 225 -10.91 -10.04 23.95
C ARG A 225 -11.47 -9.05 22.93
N PHE A 226 -10.77 -7.92 22.78
CA PHE A 226 -10.97 -7.01 21.67
C PHE A 226 -10.03 -7.43 20.54
N CYS A 227 -10.60 -7.89 19.42
CA CYS A 227 -9.87 -8.51 18.32
C CYS A 227 -9.54 -7.48 17.22
N VAL A 228 -8.28 -7.45 16.82
CA VAL A 228 -7.76 -6.65 15.71
C VAL A 228 -7.34 -7.58 14.58
N LEU A 229 -8.17 -7.72 13.56
CA LEU A 229 -7.82 -8.43 12.32
C LEU A 229 -6.80 -7.61 11.52
N ILE A 230 -5.79 -8.25 10.96
CA ILE A 230 -4.79 -7.59 10.12
C ILE A 230 -4.58 -8.34 8.81
N ASP A 231 -4.62 -7.61 7.69
CA ASP A 231 -4.32 -8.16 6.37
C ASP A 231 -3.58 -7.15 5.48
N ASP A 232 -3.03 -7.58 4.34
CA ASP A 232 -2.43 -6.67 3.34
C ASP A 232 -3.48 -6.12 2.38
N ILE A 233 -4.41 -6.96 1.92
CA ILE A 233 -5.38 -6.59 0.88
C ILE A 233 -6.79 -6.98 1.32
N VAL A 234 -7.70 -6.02 1.28
CA VAL A 234 -9.13 -6.29 1.32
C VAL A 234 -9.72 -6.06 -0.08
N ASP A 235 -10.12 -7.15 -0.74
CA ASP A 235 -10.75 -7.12 -2.06
C ASP A 235 -12.27 -7.17 -1.92
N SER A 236 -12.89 -8.33 -1.90
CA SER A 236 -14.35 -8.47 -1.70
C SER A 236 -14.81 -8.34 -0.24
N ALA A 237 -13.90 -8.26 0.72
CA ALA A 237 -14.10 -8.26 2.17
C ALA A 237 -14.75 -9.54 2.76
N GLY A 238 -15.02 -10.57 1.95
CA GLY A 238 -15.68 -11.80 2.43
C GLY A 238 -14.90 -12.47 3.56
N THR A 239 -13.60 -12.65 3.41
CA THR A 239 -12.73 -13.31 4.41
C THR A 239 -12.75 -12.56 5.74
N LEU A 240 -12.57 -11.23 5.72
CA LEU A 240 -12.56 -10.41 6.94
C LEU A 240 -13.93 -10.40 7.64
N CYS A 241 -15.02 -10.26 6.89
CA CYS A 241 -16.37 -10.25 7.45
C CYS A 241 -16.74 -11.61 8.08
N ASN A 242 -16.38 -12.72 7.43
CA ASN A 242 -16.61 -14.06 7.95
C ASN A 242 -15.75 -14.33 9.20
N ALA A 243 -14.49 -13.90 9.19
CA ALA A 243 -13.60 -13.99 10.36
C ALA A 243 -14.17 -13.17 11.54
N ALA A 244 -14.65 -11.96 11.30
CA ALA A 244 -15.26 -11.13 12.34
C ALA A 244 -16.51 -11.79 12.95
N ALA A 245 -17.37 -12.38 12.13
CA ALA A 245 -18.54 -13.11 12.61
C ALA A 245 -18.15 -14.31 13.48
N ALA A 246 -17.14 -15.09 13.05
CA ALA A 246 -16.65 -16.24 13.83
C ALA A 246 -16.04 -15.81 15.18
N LEU A 247 -15.26 -14.71 15.19
CA LEU A 247 -14.68 -14.16 16.43
C LEU A 247 -15.75 -13.69 17.40
N LYS A 248 -16.79 -12.99 16.91
CA LYS A 248 -17.93 -12.57 17.76
C LYS A 248 -18.70 -13.77 18.31
N GLN A 249 -18.90 -14.83 17.52
CA GLN A 249 -19.52 -16.10 17.98
C GLN A 249 -18.66 -16.79 19.03
N ALA A 250 -17.34 -16.67 18.98
CA ALA A 250 -16.40 -17.22 19.95
C ALA A 250 -16.20 -16.32 21.18
N GLY A 251 -17.02 -15.28 21.38
CA GLY A 251 -17.04 -14.46 22.58
C GLY A 251 -16.13 -13.23 22.55
N ALA A 252 -15.62 -12.82 21.39
CA ALA A 252 -14.90 -11.54 21.25
C ALA A 252 -15.82 -10.36 21.59
N VAL A 253 -15.35 -9.43 22.43
CA VAL A 253 -16.14 -8.25 22.85
C VAL A 253 -16.24 -7.20 21.76
N GLY A 254 -15.23 -7.06 20.91
CA GLY A 254 -15.19 -6.18 19.76
C GLY A 254 -14.30 -6.75 18.67
N VAL A 255 -14.57 -6.39 17.41
CA VAL A 255 -13.74 -6.79 16.26
C VAL A 255 -13.59 -5.62 15.30
N VAL A 256 -12.35 -5.22 15.06
CA VAL A 256 -11.97 -4.25 14.03
C VAL A 256 -10.99 -4.90 13.05
N ALA A 257 -10.90 -4.37 11.85
CA ALA A 257 -9.95 -4.83 10.86
C ALA A 257 -9.06 -3.68 10.38
N TYR A 258 -7.77 -3.97 10.24
CA TYR A 258 -6.79 -3.08 9.62
C TYR A 258 -6.26 -3.75 8.37
N CYS A 259 -6.21 -3.02 7.27
CA CYS A 259 -5.74 -3.54 6.00
C CYS A 259 -4.97 -2.47 5.24
N THR A 260 -3.84 -2.83 4.66
CA THR A 260 -3.04 -1.85 3.93
C THR A 260 -3.76 -1.40 2.66
N HIS A 261 -4.20 -2.33 1.83
CA HIS A 261 -4.74 -2.02 0.52
C HIS A 261 -6.24 -2.31 0.43
N GLY A 262 -7.04 -1.23 0.42
CA GLY A 262 -8.49 -1.29 0.22
C GLY A 262 -8.85 -1.36 -1.26
N VAL A 263 -8.80 -2.55 -1.88
CA VAL A 263 -9.26 -2.72 -3.28
C VAL A 263 -10.77 -2.57 -3.38
N LEU A 264 -11.52 -3.11 -2.42
CA LEU A 264 -12.95 -2.93 -2.20
C LEU A 264 -13.83 -3.22 -3.43
N SER A 265 -13.56 -4.32 -4.13
CA SER A 265 -14.32 -4.74 -5.30
C SER A 265 -15.64 -5.44 -4.94
N GLY A 266 -16.52 -5.59 -5.92
CA GLY A 266 -17.65 -6.53 -5.88
C GLY A 266 -18.60 -6.36 -4.69
N GLY A 267 -18.96 -5.12 -4.31
CA GLY A 267 -19.89 -4.83 -3.21
C GLY A 267 -19.27 -4.99 -1.82
N ALA A 268 -17.95 -4.87 -1.71
CA ALA A 268 -17.22 -4.99 -0.45
C ALA A 268 -17.71 -4.00 0.62
N VAL A 269 -17.96 -2.75 0.25
CA VAL A 269 -18.46 -1.71 1.17
C VAL A 269 -19.76 -2.14 1.83
N ALA A 270 -20.76 -2.55 1.04
CA ALA A 270 -22.05 -3.00 1.58
C ALA A 270 -21.89 -4.25 2.48
N ARG A 271 -20.93 -5.13 2.16
CA ARG A 271 -20.64 -6.31 2.98
C ARG A 271 -20.01 -5.93 4.31
N VAL A 272 -19.10 -4.96 4.32
CA VAL A 272 -18.50 -4.44 5.56
C VAL A 272 -19.56 -3.77 6.42
N GLU A 273 -20.40 -2.91 5.84
CA GLU A 273 -21.49 -2.24 6.57
C GLU A 273 -22.46 -3.23 7.25
N ALA A 274 -22.77 -4.35 6.58
CA ALA A 274 -23.67 -5.39 7.11
C ALA A 274 -22.96 -6.40 8.04
N SER A 275 -21.63 -6.31 8.20
CA SER A 275 -20.85 -7.30 8.95
C SER A 275 -20.81 -7.05 10.45
N ALA A 276 -20.22 -8.03 11.18
CA ALA A 276 -19.91 -7.92 12.61
C ALA A 276 -18.67 -7.04 12.91
N LEU A 277 -17.98 -6.52 11.89
CA LEU A 277 -16.92 -5.53 12.08
C LEU A 277 -17.49 -4.24 12.67
N GLU A 278 -16.82 -3.70 13.66
CA GLU A 278 -17.10 -2.35 14.16
C GLU A 278 -16.52 -1.30 13.23
N GLU A 279 -15.32 -1.56 12.69
CA GLU A 279 -14.64 -0.69 11.73
C GLU A 279 -13.68 -1.50 10.85
N LEU A 280 -13.53 -1.08 9.59
CA LEU A 280 -12.44 -1.46 8.70
C LEU A 280 -11.56 -0.22 8.46
N VAL A 281 -10.33 -0.27 8.90
CA VAL A 281 -9.33 0.77 8.64
C VAL A 281 -8.46 0.32 7.47
N ILE A 282 -8.40 1.12 6.43
CA ILE A 282 -7.54 0.91 5.26
C ILE A 282 -6.58 2.08 5.11
N THR A 283 -5.42 1.86 4.51
CA THR A 283 -4.57 3.00 4.17
C THR A 283 -5.05 3.70 2.90
N ASP A 284 -4.57 4.91 2.69
CA ASP A 284 -4.78 5.67 1.47
C ASP A 284 -3.83 5.27 0.31
N SER A 285 -3.29 4.05 0.34
CA SER A 285 -2.46 3.50 -0.75
C SER A 285 -3.19 3.40 -2.10
N ILE A 286 -4.52 3.33 -2.07
CA ILE A 286 -5.41 3.33 -3.23
C ILE A 286 -6.35 4.53 -3.13
N GLY A 287 -6.50 5.29 -4.21
CA GLY A 287 -7.43 6.42 -4.29
C GLY A 287 -8.87 5.95 -4.51
N ASN A 288 -9.55 5.52 -3.44
CA ASN A 288 -10.90 4.96 -3.48
C ASN A 288 -11.92 5.76 -2.63
N HIS A 289 -11.67 7.05 -2.43
CA HIS A 289 -12.56 7.92 -1.63
C HIS A 289 -14.01 7.87 -2.09
N ASP A 290 -14.25 7.87 -3.40
CA ASP A 290 -15.60 7.81 -3.97
C ASP A 290 -16.27 6.44 -3.71
N VAL A 291 -15.49 5.36 -3.67
CA VAL A 291 -16.00 4.00 -3.41
C VAL A 291 -16.54 3.85 -2.00
N ILE A 292 -15.88 4.48 -1.03
CA ILE A 292 -16.29 4.44 0.38
C ILE A 292 -17.22 5.59 0.78
N ALA A 293 -17.48 6.53 -0.12
CA ALA A 293 -18.40 7.65 0.14
C ALA A 293 -19.80 7.11 0.50
N GLY A 294 -20.27 7.44 1.70
CA GLY A 294 -21.54 6.93 2.24
C GLY A 294 -21.43 5.67 3.10
N GLY A 295 -20.26 5.03 3.20
CA GLY A 295 -19.98 4.02 4.22
C GLY A 295 -19.70 4.68 5.59
N THR A 296 -20.06 3.99 6.66
CA THR A 296 -19.85 4.48 8.04
C THR A 296 -18.80 3.70 8.79
N LYS A 297 -18.50 2.47 8.34
CA LYS A 297 -17.56 1.55 8.98
C LYS A 297 -16.17 1.52 8.34
N ILE A 298 -15.95 2.24 7.24
CA ILE A 298 -14.64 2.23 6.56
C ILE A 298 -13.96 3.59 6.75
N ARG A 299 -12.72 3.56 7.23
CA ARG A 299 -11.91 4.75 7.48
C ARG A 299 -10.56 4.65 6.80
N HIS A 300 -10.09 5.77 6.26
CA HIS A 300 -8.72 5.90 5.77
C HIS A 300 -7.74 6.27 6.89
N LEU A 301 -6.55 5.66 6.82
CA LEU A 301 -5.37 6.00 7.60
C LEU A 301 -4.26 6.38 6.61
N THR A 302 -3.77 7.61 6.71
CA THR A 302 -2.78 8.08 5.72
C THR A 302 -1.40 7.46 5.94
N ILE A 303 -0.76 7.08 4.83
CA ILE A 303 0.65 6.67 4.78
C ILE A 303 1.54 7.74 4.10
N ALA A 304 0.98 8.92 3.82
CA ALA A 304 1.74 10.00 3.19
C ALA A 304 3.03 10.37 3.96
N PRO A 305 3.04 10.51 5.30
CA PRO A 305 4.26 10.80 6.04
C PRO A 305 5.31 9.68 5.93
N LEU A 306 4.89 8.42 5.91
CA LEU A 306 5.78 7.26 5.76
C LEU A 306 6.46 7.27 4.38
N LEU A 307 5.68 7.47 3.32
CA LEU A 307 6.19 7.53 1.94
C LEU A 307 7.08 8.77 1.74
N ALA A 308 6.67 9.92 2.23
CA ALA A 308 7.43 11.16 2.13
C ALA A 308 8.80 11.05 2.81
N GLU A 309 8.85 10.48 4.02
CA GLU A 309 10.11 10.27 4.74
C GLU A 309 11.03 9.29 4.00
N ALA A 310 10.48 8.23 3.40
CA ALA A 310 11.25 7.31 2.58
C ALA A 310 11.80 8.00 1.31
N ILE A 311 10.98 8.79 0.62
CA ILE A 311 11.37 9.59 -0.55
C ILE A 311 12.50 10.54 -0.19
N ARG A 312 12.37 11.28 0.92
CA ARG A 312 13.40 12.20 1.41
C ARG A 312 14.72 11.47 1.63
N ARG A 313 14.71 10.36 2.36
CA ARG A 313 15.92 9.58 2.64
C ARG A 313 16.56 9.01 1.39
N ILE A 314 15.77 8.55 0.43
CA ILE A 314 16.30 8.06 -0.86
C ILE A 314 16.96 9.21 -1.63
N ALA A 315 16.37 10.41 -1.65
CA ALA A 315 16.94 11.58 -2.31
C ALA A 315 18.24 12.04 -1.64
N GLU A 316 18.32 11.99 -0.31
CA GLU A 316 19.48 12.35 0.50
C GLU A 316 20.52 11.21 0.60
N GLU A 317 20.31 10.08 -0.08
CA GLU A 317 21.15 8.88 0.02
C GLU A 317 21.30 8.34 1.45
N ALA A 318 20.30 8.62 2.29
CA ALA A 318 20.23 8.17 3.68
C ALA A 318 19.56 6.80 3.82
N SER A 319 19.80 6.12 4.94
CA SER A 319 19.22 4.80 5.20
C SER A 319 17.71 4.86 5.43
N VAL A 320 16.96 4.03 4.75
CA VAL A 320 15.52 3.81 4.98
C VAL A 320 15.24 2.73 6.04
N SER A 321 16.28 2.04 6.55
CA SER A 321 16.13 0.85 7.41
C SER A 321 15.35 1.13 8.70
N SER A 322 15.49 2.31 9.31
CA SER A 322 14.76 2.66 10.52
C SER A 322 13.25 2.91 10.30
N LEU A 323 12.78 2.92 9.06
CA LEU A 323 11.35 3.00 8.74
C LEU A 323 10.67 1.62 8.81
N PHE A 324 11.47 0.55 8.92
CA PHE A 324 10.97 -0.82 9.01
C PHE A 324 10.79 -1.30 10.46
N ASP A 325 11.36 -0.57 11.46
CA ASP A 325 11.38 -0.94 12.88
C ASP A 325 10.12 -0.53 13.68
#